data_3d5be0cdc0251d44fd1e83deca82bf65
#
_entry.id   3d5be0cdc0251d44fd1e83deca82bf65
#
_cell.length_a   1.000
_cell.length_b   1.000
_cell.length_c   1.000
_cell.angle_alpha   90.00
_cell.angle_beta   90.00
_cell.angle_gamma   90.00
#
_symmetry.space_group_name_H-M   'P 1'
#
loop_
_entity.id
_entity.type
_entity.pdbx_description
1 polymer ?
#
loop_
_entity_poly.entity_id
_entity_poly.type
_entity_poly.pdbx_seq_one_letter_code
_entity_poly.pdbx_strand_id
1 'polypeptide(L)'
;MDTAPTRETTREAVPAAAPLTFRSATEDDVPVLLTLIQSAYRGDSSRAGWTTEADILHGQRTDADGVREVITGPASRLLVVERDGAVVACCQLEHRGDAAYFGMFAVRPALQGAGLGRAIIAEAERTVRESWGATEMQMTVISVREDLIAWYERRGYRRTGKLSPFPYGDERFGIPQRDDLAFELLVKEL
;
A
#
# COMPACT_ATOMS: atom_id res chain seq x y z
N MET A 1 50.41 33.41 -24.83
CA MET A 1 49.83 32.04 -24.74
C MET A 1 49.28 31.93 -23.35
N ASP A 2 47.98 32.14 -23.26
CA ASP A 2 47.23 32.17 -21.98
C ASP A 2 46.42 30.90 -21.86
N THR A 3 46.79 30.05 -20.92
CA THR A 3 46.15 28.78 -20.67
C THR A 3 45.14 28.97 -19.53
N ALA A 4 43.88 29.02 -19.89
CA ALA A 4 42.77 29.06 -18.90
C ALA A 4 42.67 27.70 -18.18
N PRO A 5 42.42 27.70 -16.86
CA PRO A 5 42.23 26.48 -16.12
C PRO A 5 40.81 25.88 -16.35
N THR A 6 40.76 24.65 -16.78
CA THR A 6 39.54 23.84 -16.90
C THR A 6 38.96 23.61 -15.51
N ARG A 7 37.79 24.18 -15.25
CA ARG A 7 37.00 23.86 -14.04
C ARG A 7 36.37 22.49 -14.18
N GLU A 8 36.94 21.53 -13.46
CA GLU A 8 36.35 20.23 -13.21
C GLU A 8 35.12 20.40 -12.30
N THR A 9 33.94 20.27 -12.87
CA THR A 9 32.67 20.29 -12.10
C THR A 9 32.53 18.94 -11.43
N THR A 10 32.93 18.86 -10.18
CA THR A 10 32.67 17.68 -9.34
C THR A 10 31.15 17.55 -9.20
N ARG A 11 30.59 16.58 -9.86
CA ARG A 11 29.19 16.17 -9.68
C ARG A 11 29.07 15.56 -8.29
N GLU A 12 28.53 16.33 -7.37
CA GLU A 12 28.19 15.86 -6.02
C GLU A 12 27.19 14.71 -6.19
N ALA A 13 27.59 13.49 -5.80
CA ALA A 13 26.73 12.32 -5.86
C ALA A 13 25.58 12.53 -4.86
N VAL A 14 24.35 12.62 -5.36
CA VAL A 14 23.15 12.59 -4.53
C VAL A 14 23.19 11.30 -3.70
N PRO A 15 23.17 11.35 -2.37
CA PRO A 15 23.23 10.17 -1.53
C PRO A 15 22.07 9.24 -1.91
N ALA A 16 22.39 7.97 -2.16
CA ALA A 16 21.39 6.96 -2.43
C ALA A 16 20.42 6.89 -1.24
N ALA A 17 19.12 6.89 -1.52
CA ALA A 17 18.12 6.75 -0.46
C ALA A 17 18.40 5.48 0.35
N ALA A 18 18.30 5.56 1.68
CA ALA A 18 18.51 4.43 2.56
C ALA A 18 17.62 3.22 2.17
N PRO A 19 18.11 2.00 2.33
CA PRO A 19 17.38 0.79 1.98
C PRO A 19 16.09 0.66 2.80
N LEU A 20 15.08 0.00 2.22
CA LEU A 20 13.88 -0.37 2.92
C LEU A 20 14.14 -1.61 3.77
N THR A 21 13.62 -1.62 4.98
CA THR A 21 13.54 -2.81 5.83
C THR A 21 12.08 -3.22 5.99
N PHE A 22 11.86 -4.54 6.09
CA PHE A 22 10.54 -5.14 6.18
C PHE A 22 10.48 -6.03 7.43
N ARG A 23 9.44 -5.89 8.21
CA ARG A 23 9.19 -6.74 9.37
C ARG A 23 7.70 -6.95 9.60
N SER A 24 7.34 -7.97 10.35
CA SER A 24 5.96 -8.10 10.84
C SER A 24 5.66 -7.02 11.87
N ALA A 25 4.44 -6.49 11.84
CA ALA A 25 3.93 -5.59 12.85
C ALA A 25 3.73 -6.30 14.18
N THR A 26 3.84 -5.54 15.26
CA THR A 26 3.49 -5.92 16.63
C THR A 26 2.39 -5.01 17.15
N GLU A 27 1.82 -5.31 18.32
CA GLU A 27 0.80 -4.45 18.92
C GLU A 27 1.32 -3.03 19.24
N ASP A 28 2.60 -2.88 19.50
CA ASP A 28 3.22 -1.58 19.74
C ASP A 28 3.22 -0.67 18.51
N ASP A 29 3.06 -1.25 17.31
CA ASP A 29 2.97 -0.50 16.05
C ASP A 29 1.57 0.07 15.79
N VAL A 30 0.53 -0.37 16.51
CA VAL A 30 -0.87 0.02 16.23
C VAL A 30 -1.04 1.54 16.12
N PRO A 31 -0.54 2.38 17.03
CA PRO A 31 -0.73 3.83 16.94
C PRO A 31 -0.11 4.45 15.67
N VAL A 32 1.11 4.06 15.32
CA VAL A 32 1.80 4.60 14.15
C VAL A 32 1.18 4.09 12.85
N LEU A 33 0.75 2.83 12.82
CA LEU A 33 0.07 2.23 11.66
C LEU A 33 -1.31 2.83 11.44
N LEU A 34 -2.09 3.05 12.49
CA LEU A 34 -3.38 3.71 12.38
C LEU A 34 -3.25 5.12 11.79
N THR A 35 -2.28 5.90 12.28
CA THR A 35 -1.98 7.23 11.76
C THR A 35 -1.56 7.18 10.28
N LEU A 36 -0.68 6.25 9.92
CA LEU A 36 -0.21 6.06 8.54
C LEU A 36 -1.36 5.69 7.60
N ILE A 37 -2.16 4.69 7.96
CA ILE A 37 -3.28 4.21 7.15
C ILE A 37 -4.30 5.33 6.96
N GLN A 38 -4.69 6.00 8.03
CA GLN A 38 -5.63 7.11 7.95
C GLN A 38 -5.11 8.22 7.03
N SER A 39 -3.84 8.60 7.17
CA SER A 39 -3.23 9.66 6.36
C SER A 39 -3.11 9.31 4.87
N ALA A 40 -2.96 8.03 4.54
CA ALA A 40 -2.83 7.57 3.17
C ALA A 40 -4.16 7.45 2.42
N TYR A 41 -5.24 7.20 3.14
CA TYR A 41 -6.56 6.93 2.54
C TYR A 41 -7.56 8.08 2.69
N ARG A 42 -7.49 8.86 3.76
CA ARG A 42 -8.55 9.79 4.18
C ARG A 42 -8.05 11.21 4.41
N GLY A 43 -8.97 12.15 4.19
CA GLY A 43 -8.77 13.55 4.50
C GLY A 43 -7.70 14.25 3.63
N ASP A 44 -7.40 15.49 3.97
CA ASP A 44 -6.52 16.34 3.18
C ASP A 44 -5.08 15.85 3.11
N SER A 45 -4.59 15.16 4.15
CA SER A 45 -3.25 14.58 4.16
C SER A 45 -3.03 13.57 3.03
N SER A 46 -4.06 12.78 2.68
CA SER A 46 -3.99 11.80 1.59
C SER A 46 -3.87 12.44 0.21
N ARG A 47 -4.33 13.69 0.05
CA ARG A 47 -4.25 14.45 -1.20
C ARG A 47 -2.83 14.88 -1.57
N ALA A 48 -1.88 14.82 -0.64
CA ALA A 48 -0.46 15.03 -0.92
C ALA A 48 0.17 13.89 -1.73
N GLY A 49 -0.48 12.71 -1.77
CA GLY A 49 -0.09 11.58 -2.61
C GLY A 49 -0.71 11.63 -4.00
N TRP A 50 -0.26 10.74 -4.88
CA TRP A 50 -0.84 10.60 -6.22
C TRP A 50 -2.20 9.86 -6.22
N THR A 51 -2.53 9.15 -5.15
CA THR A 51 -3.77 8.38 -5.01
C THR A 51 -4.41 8.63 -3.65
N THR A 52 -5.72 8.79 -3.63
CA THR A 52 -6.51 9.05 -2.42
C THR A 52 -7.92 8.51 -2.57
N GLU A 53 -8.59 8.27 -1.46
CA GLU A 53 -10.03 8.00 -1.40
C GLU A 53 -10.84 9.19 -0.85
N ALA A 54 -10.18 10.31 -0.55
CA ALA A 54 -10.80 11.45 0.14
C ALA A 54 -12.00 12.07 -0.60
N ASP A 55 -12.10 11.88 -1.91
CA ASP A 55 -13.23 12.38 -2.72
C ASP A 55 -14.43 11.42 -2.77
N ILE A 56 -14.22 10.16 -2.41
CA ILE A 56 -15.26 9.11 -2.51
C ILE A 56 -15.65 8.53 -1.16
N LEU A 57 -14.80 8.65 -0.15
CA LEU A 57 -15.03 8.14 1.20
C LEU A 57 -14.55 9.13 2.26
N HIS A 58 -15.43 9.51 3.17
CA HIS A 58 -15.10 10.27 4.37
C HIS A 58 -15.02 9.35 5.59
N GLY A 59 -14.69 9.94 6.74
CA GLY A 59 -14.61 9.20 8.01
C GLY A 59 -13.32 8.39 8.13
N GLN A 60 -13.39 7.30 8.88
CA GLN A 60 -12.23 6.44 9.12
C GLN A 60 -12.02 5.42 7.99
N ARG A 61 -10.77 4.93 7.85
CA ARG A 61 -10.45 3.78 6.99
C ARG A 61 -10.43 2.49 7.81
N THR A 62 -9.96 2.57 9.04
CA THR A 62 -9.89 1.51 10.04
C THR A 62 -9.76 2.16 11.42
N ASP A 63 -9.81 1.35 12.47
CA ASP A 63 -9.55 1.75 13.84
C ASP A 63 -8.46 0.87 14.47
N ALA A 64 -8.16 1.11 15.75
CA ALA A 64 -7.12 0.37 16.45
C ALA A 64 -7.43 -1.13 16.55
N ASP A 65 -8.69 -1.50 16.69
CA ASP A 65 -9.11 -2.90 16.79
C ASP A 65 -9.00 -3.59 15.44
N GLY A 66 -9.39 -2.93 14.34
CA GLY A 66 -9.18 -3.44 12.98
C GLY A 66 -7.72 -3.66 12.63
N VAL A 67 -6.80 -2.78 13.08
CA VAL A 67 -5.36 -3.00 12.91
C VAL A 67 -4.88 -4.19 13.74
N ARG A 68 -5.32 -4.32 15.00
CA ARG A 68 -4.99 -5.48 15.86
C ARG A 68 -5.47 -6.80 15.28
N GLU A 69 -6.69 -6.85 14.75
CA GLU A 69 -7.25 -8.04 14.10
C GLU A 69 -6.35 -8.53 12.95
N VAL A 70 -5.80 -7.61 12.15
CA VAL A 70 -4.85 -7.96 11.08
C VAL A 70 -3.52 -8.46 11.65
N ILE A 71 -3.01 -7.84 12.71
CA ILE A 71 -1.73 -8.24 13.33
C ILE A 71 -1.83 -9.63 13.99
N THR A 72 -2.94 -9.91 14.68
CA THR A 72 -3.12 -11.12 15.49
C THR A 72 -3.83 -12.26 14.75
N GLY A 73 -4.37 -11.99 13.57
CA GLY A 73 -5.09 -12.99 12.79
C GLY A 73 -4.19 -14.18 12.40
N PRO A 74 -4.64 -15.43 12.58
CA PRO A 74 -3.79 -16.63 12.42
C PRO A 74 -3.31 -16.84 10.98
N ALA A 75 -4.06 -16.35 9.99
CA ALA A 75 -3.71 -16.43 8.57
C ALA A 75 -3.27 -15.06 8.02
N SER A 76 -3.05 -14.07 8.89
CA SER A 76 -2.80 -12.69 8.51
C SER A 76 -1.41 -12.25 8.97
N ARG A 77 -0.80 -11.36 8.22
CA ARG A 77 0.44 -10.66 8.57
C ARG A 77 0.34 -9.22 8.10
N LEU A 78 0.58 -8.28 8.99
CA LEU A 78 0.76 -6.88 8.63
C LEU A 78 2.26 -6.59 8.52
N LEU A 79 2.75 -6.32 7.31
CA LEU A 79 4.12 -5.92 7.09
C LEU A 79 4.27 -4.42 7.37
N VAL A 80 5.27 -4.09 8.16
CA VAL A 80 5.78 -2.72 8.37
C VAL A 80 6.98 -2.50 7.48
N VAL A 81 7.01 -1.38 6.81
CA VAL A 81 8.12 -0.95 5.96
C VAL A 81 8.77 0.27 6.58
N GLU A 82 10.06 0.17 6.84
CA GLU A 82 10.83 1.24 7.47
C GLU A 82 11.94 1.74 6.54
N ARG A 83 12.25 3.01 6.69
CA ARG A 83 13.42 3.68 6.12
C ARG A 83 13.99 4.63 7.17
N ASP A 84 15.30 4.55 7.43
CA ASP A 84 15.99 5.36 8.44
C ASP A 84 15.33 5.26 9.84
N GLY A 85 14.85 4.07 10.22
CA GLY A 85 14.18 3.83 11.51
C GLY A 85 12.76 4.40 11.62
N ALA A 86 12.22 4.99 10.54
CA ALA A 86 10.86 5.51 10.52
C ALA A 86 9.92 4.62 9.69
N VAL A 87 8.72 4.36 10.19
CA VAL A 87 7.67 3.66 9.45
C VAL A 87 7.20 4.53 8.27
N VAL A 88 7.36 4.02 7.05
CA VAL A 88 7.02 4.73 5.81
C VAL A 88 5.87 4.12 5.05
N ALA A 89 5.58 2.84 5.27
CA ALA A 89 4.49 2.13 4.61
C ALA A 89 4.07 0.89 5.41
N CYS A 90 2.94 0.31 5.06
CA CYS A 90 2.51 -1.01 5.50
C CYS A 90 1.66 -1.70 4.43
N CYS A 91 1.55 -3.02 4.52
CA CYS A 91 0.56 -3.80 3.77
C CYS A 91 0.16 -5.06 4.51
N GLN A 92 -1.10 -5.44 4.37
CA GLN A 92 -1.64 -6.70 4.86
C GLN A 92 -1.38 -7.82 3.87
N LEU A 93 -0.96 -8.98 4.37
CA LEU A 93 -0.93 -10.24 3.65
C LEU A 93 -1.83 -11.23 4.40
N GLU A 94 -2.65 -11.98 3.66
CA GLU A 94 -3.51 -13.02 4.24
C GLU A 94 -3.37 -14.30 3.44
N HIS A 95 -3.12 -15.40 4.12
CA HIS A 95 -2.99 -16.72 3.50
C HIS A 95 -4.38 -17.31 3.19
N ARG A 96 -4.62 -17.66 1.94
CA ARG A 96 -5.90 -18.18 1.43
C ARG A 96 -5.71 -19.48 0.65
N GLY A 97 -5.05 -20.47 1.25
CA GLY A 97 -4.71 -21.72 0.57
C GLY A 97 -3.63 -21.51 -0.49
N ASP A 98 -3.91 -21.83 -1.75
CA ASP A 98 -2.97 -21.63 -2.86
C ASP A 98 -2.82 -20.16 -3.28
N ALA A 99 -3.68 -19.29 -2.77
CA ALA A 99 -3.62 -17.85 -3.00
C ALA A 99 -3.22 -17.10 -1.73
N ALA A 100 -2.75 -15.86 -1.91
CA ALA A 100 -2.61 -14.87 -0.87
C ALA A 100 -3.40 -13.61 -1.20
N TYR A 101 -3.91 -12.93 -0.20
CA TYR A 101 -4.56 -11.63 -0.34
C TYR A 101 -3.62 -10.51 0.07
N PHE A 102 -3.60 -9.45 -0.71
CA PHE A 102 -2.87 -8.22 -0.45
C PHE A 102 -3.86 -7.08 -0.20
N GLY A 103 -3.75 -6.45 0.96
CA GLY A 103 -4.67 -5.38 1.35
C GLY A 103 -4.04 -4.35 2.27
N MET A 104 -4.83 -3.42 2.78
CA MET A 104 -4.43 -2.37 3.72
C MET A 104 -3.07 -1.71 3.33
N PHE A 105 -2.89 -1.49 2.02
CA PHE A 105 -1.64 -0.97 1.48
C PHE A 105 -1.59 0.55 1.64
N ALA A 106 -0.78 1.02 2.55
CA ALA A 106 -0.59 2.44 2.83
C ALA A 106 0.89 2.83 2.67
N VAL A 107 1.13 3.91 1.94
CA VAL A 107 2.44 4.56 1.81
C VAL A 107 2.27 6.00 2.25
N ARG A 108 3.20 6.54 3.05
CA ARG A 108 3.17 7.96 3.43
C ARG A 108 2.93 8.83 2.20
N PRO A 109 1.91 9.70 2.17
CA PRO A 109 1.56 10.46 0.97
C PRO A 109 2.72 11.22 0.36
N ALA A 110 3.55 11.88 1.17
CA ALA A 110 4.73 12.62 0.71
C ALA A 110 5.83 11.74 0.08
N LEU A 111 5.79 10.42 0.27
CA LEU A 111 6.77 9.48 -0.26
C LEU A 111 6.23 8.67 -1.45
N GLN A 112 4.98 8.86 -1.81
CA GLN A 112 4.40 8.24 -3.00
C GLN A 112 5.05 8.78 -4.28
N GLY A 113 5.00 7.97 -5.36
CA GLY A 113 5.61 8.37 -6.64
C GLY A 113 7.11 8.08 -6.78
N ALA A 114 7.83 7.79 -5.69
CA ALA A 114 9.27 7.53 -5.68
C ALA A 114 9.65 6.03 -5.86
N GLY A 115 8.75 5.22 -6.40
CA GLY A 115 9.00 3.79 -6.61
C GLY A 115 8.79 2.90 -5.38
N LEU A 116 8.48 3.46 -4.21
CA LEU A 116 8.27 2.71 -2.97
C LEU A 116 7.18 1.63 -3.15
N GLY A 117 6.03 2.00 -3.68
CA GLY A 117 4.92 1.07 -3.87
C GLY A 117 5.29 -0.14 -4.72
N ARG A 118 6.11 0.06 -5.75
CA ARG A 118 6.61 -1.03 -6.59
C ARG A 118 7.52 -1.98 -5.80
N ALA A 119 8.42 -1.45 -5.00
CA ALA A 119 9.33 -2.26 -4.19
C ALA A 119 8.56 -3.06 -3.13
N ILE A 120 7.56 -2.44 -2.50
CA ILE A 120 6.75 -3.07 -1.46
C ILE A 120 5.89 -4.21 -2.01
N ILE A 121 5.22 -4.02 -3.14
CA ILE A 121 4.40 -5.08 -3.72
C ILE A 121 5.26 -6.26 -4.20
N ALA A 122 6.44 -6.00 -4.75
CA ALA A 122 7.39 -7.05 -5.14
C ALA A 122 7.86 -7.87 -3.92
N GLU A 123 8.15 -7.21 -2.80
CA GLU A 123 8.52 -7.88 -1.55
C GLU A 123 7.34 -8.65 -0.94
N ALA A 124 6.12 -8.12 -1.02
CA ALA A 124 4.92 -8.81 -0.60
C ALA A 124 4.70 -10.10 -1.40
N GLU A 125 4.83 -10.04 -2.73
CA GLU A 125 4.74 -11.20 -3.62
C GLU A 125 5.81 -12.24 -3.31
N ARG A 126 7.06 -11.82 -3.09
CA ARG A 126 8.15 -12.69 -2.67
C ARG A 126 7.84 -13.38 -1.33
N THR A 127 7.40 -12.61 -0.35
CA THR A 127 7.08 -13.09 1.00
C THR A 127 6.01 -14.20 0.98
N VAL A 128 4.92 -14.01 0.25
CA VAL A 128 3.84 -15.00 0.23
C VAL A 128 4.22 -16.27 -0.53
N ARG A 129 5.05 -16.17 -1.59
CA ARG A 129 5.62 -17.34 -2.27
C ARG A 129 6.53 -18.14 -1.34
N GLU A 130 7.46 -17.48 -0.69
CA GLU A 130 8.47 -18.13 0.15
C GLU A 130 7.90 -18.66 1.46
N SER A 131 6.99 -17.91 2.10
CA SER A 131 6.44 -18.26 3.41
C SER A 131 5.26 -19.22 3.34
N TRP A 132 4.44 -19.14 2.28
CA TRP A 132 3.17 -19.87 2.19
C TRP A 132 3.05 -20.74 0.93
N GLY A 133 4.00 -20.65 0.00
CA GLY A 133 3.92 -21.36 -1.28
C GLY A 133 2.79 -20.87 -2.18
N ALA A 134 2.30 -19.62 -1.95
CA ALA A 134 1.22 -19.06 -2.73
C ALA A 134 1.60 -18.94 -4.21
N THR A 135 0.70 -19.33 -5.09
CA THR A 135 0.85 -19.28 -6.55
C THR A 135 0.07 -18.14 -7.18
N GLU A 136 -0.79 -17.49 -6.41
CA GLU A 136 -1.60 -16.35 -6.86
C GLU A 136 -1.66 -15.28 -5.77
N MET A 137 -1.55 -14.01 -6.18
CA MET A 137 -1.87 -12.85 -5.34
C MET A 137 -3.20 -12.26 -5.76
N GLN A 138 -4.06 -11.99 -4.79
CA GLN A 138 -5.38 -11.40 -4.95
C GLN A 138 -5.44 -10.06 -4.22
N MET A 139 -6.22 -9.13 -4.74
CA MET A 139 -6.59 -7.89 -4.04
C MET A 139 -7.94 -7.39 -4.50
N THR A 140 -8.59 -6.57 -3.68
CA THR A 140 -9.79 -5.85 -4.07
C THR A 140 -9.53 -4.36 -4.10
N VAL A 141 -9.99 -3.70 -5.16
CA VAL A 141 -9.86 -2.25 -5.34
C VAL A 141 -11.24 -1.68 -5.60
N ILE A 142 -11.53 -0.50 -5.05
CA ILE A 142 -12.78 0.20 -5.35
C ILE A 142 -12.82 0.49 -6.86
N SER A 143 -13.86 0.00 -7.52
CA SER A 143 -13.95 -0.10 -9.00
C SER A 143 -13.84 1.24 -9.72
N VAL A 144 -14.22 2.34 -9.08
CA VAL A 144 -14.12 3.69 -9.65
C VAL A 144 -12.71 4.28 -9.58
N ARG A 145 -11.75 3.60 -8.96
CA ARG A 145 -10.36 4.04 -8.88
C ARG A 145 -9.53 3.53 -10.07
N GLU A 146 -9.93 3.94 -11.26
CA GLU A 146 -9.34 3.46 -12.52
C GLU A 146 -7.82 3.71 -12.61
N ASP A 147 -7.33 4.85 -12.12
CA ASP A 147 -5.88 5.14 -12.11
C ASP A 147 -5.09 4.16 -11.25
N LEU A 148 -5.65 3.77 -10.09
CA LEU A 148 -5.04 2.80 -9.20
C LEU A 148 -5.10 1.39 -9.79
N ILE A 149 -6.23 1.01 -10.39
CA ILE A 149 -6.37 -0.28 -11.09
C ILE A 149 -5.33 -0.36 -12.21
N ALA A 150 -5.22 0.67 -13.07
CA ALA A 150 -4.21 0.73 -14.12
C ALA A 150 -2.78 0.66 -13.57
N TRP A 151 -2.54 1.20 -12.38
CA TRP A 151 -1.25 1.08 -11.71
C TRP A 151 -0.91 -0.37 -11.35
N TYR A 152 -1.90 -1.15 -10.86
CA TYR A 152 -1.74 -2.57 -10.58
C TYR A 152 -1.61 -3.41 -11.86
N GLU A 153 -2.37 -3.10 -12.91
CA GLU A 153 -2.28 -3.78 -14.21
C GLU A 153 -0.86 -3.69 -14.80
N ARG A 154 -0.21 -2.53 -14.70
CA ARG A 154 1.19 -2.36 -15.10
C ARG A 154 2.19 -3.20 -14.27
N ARG A 155 1.75 -3.85 -13.20
CA ARG A 155 2.53 -4.77 -12.34
C ARG A 155 2.13 -6.22 -12.50
N GLY A 156 1.33 -6.49 -13.54
CA GLY A 156 0.93 -7.84 -13.93
C GLY A 156 -0.36 -8.34 -13.29
N TYR A 157 -1.05 -7.49 -12.53
CA TYR A 157 -2.40 -7.82 -12.07
C TYR A 157 -3.39 -7.70 -13.21
N ARG A 158 -4.40 -8.55 -13.22
CA ARG A 158 -5.49 -8.50 -14.19
C ARG A 158 -6.83 -8.35 -13.49
N ARG A 159 -7.70 -7.60 -14.10
CA ARG A 159 -9.10 -7.48 -13.67
C ARG A 159 -9.81 -8.81 -13.93
N THR A 160 -10.57 -9.30 -12.96
CA THR A 160 -11.36 -10.53 -13.14
C THR A 160 -12.78 -10.26 -13.60
N GLY A 161 -13.22 -9.01 -13.51
CA GLY A 161 -14.63 -8.63 -13.72
C GLY A 161 -15.56 -9.03 -12.57
N LYS A 162 -15.02 -9.67 -11.51
CA LYS A 162 -15.79 -10.02 -10.32
C LYS A 162 -15.91 -8.81 -9.43
N LEU A 163 -17.14 -8.35 -9.23
CA LEU A 163 -17.47 -7.26 -8.34
C LEU A 163 -18.11 -7.81 -7.07
N SER A 164 -17.77 -7.20 -5.94
CA SER A 164 -18.47 -7.38 -4.66
C SER A 164 -19.01 -6.04 -4.18
N PRO A 165 -20.18 -6.02 -3.53
CA PRO A 165 -20.80 -4.78 -3.10
C PRO A 165 -19.95 -4.07 -2.04
N PHE A 166 -19.95 -2.73 -2.10
CA PHE A 166 -19.43 -1.90 -1.02
C PHE A 166 -20.38 -2.00 0.18
N PRO A 167 -19.87 -2.10 1.42
CA PRO A 167 -20.70 -2.26 2.62
C PRO A 167 -21.34 -0.93 3.05
N TYR A 168 -22.29 -0.45 2.24
CA TYR A 168 -23.07 0.76 2.57
C TYR A 168 -23.76 0.61 3.93
N GLY A 169 -23.71 1.68 4.73
CA GLY A 169 -24.31 1.70 6.06
C GLY A 169 -23.41 1.18 7.18
N ASP A 170 -22.24 0.67 6.87
CA ASP A 170 -21.22 0.31 7.86
C ASP A 170 -20.07 1.35 7.87
N GLU A 171 -20.15 2.30 8.80
CA GLU A 171 -19.21 3.42 8.89
C GLU A 171 -17.77 2.99 9.24
N ARG A 172 -17.56 1.74 9.65
CA ARG A 172 -16.20 1.20 9.85
C ARG A 172 -15.38 1.21 8.56
N PHE A 173 -16.05 1.16 7.40
CA PHE A 173 -15.44 1.24 6.08
C PHE A 173 -15.41 2.67 5.51
N GLY A 174 -15.87 3.65 6.27
CA GLY A 174 -16.00 5.04 5.85
C GLY A 174 -17.43 5.40 5.44
N ILE A 175 -17.62 6.69 5.19
CA ILE A 175 -18.91 7.27 4.80
C ILE A 175 -18.85 7.55 3.29
N PRO A 176 -19.55 6.76 2.46
CA PRO A 176 -19.49 6.90 1.00
C PRO A 176 -20.13 8.21 0.55
N GLN A 177 -19.48 8.88 -0.43
CA GLN A 177 -19.93 10.12 -1.03
C GLN A 177 -20.60 9.89 -2.40
N ARG A 178 -20.77 8.65 -2.79
CA ARG A 178 -21.44 8.21 -4.03
C ARG A 178 -22.05 6.83 -3.79
N ASP A 179 -23.01 6.45 -4.65
CA ASP A 179 -23.85 5.25 -4.51
C ASP A 179 -23.45 4.09 -5.45
N ASP A 180 -22.40 4.28 -6.26
CA ASP A 180 -21.93 3.32 -7.25
C ASP A 180 -20.61 2.64 -6.88
N LEU A 181 -20.24 2.63 -5.60
CA LEU A 181 -19.02 1.97 -5.14
C LEU A 181 -19.21 0.45 -5.11
N ALA A 182 -18.21 -0.25 -5.63
CA ALA A 182 -18.06 -1.70 -5.53
C ALA A 182 -16.57 -2.03 -5.43
N PHE A 183 -16.24 -3.21 -4.95
CA PHE A 183 -14.88 -3.73 -5.00
C PHE A 183 -14.71 -4.63 -6.21
N GLU A 184 -13.67 -4.40 -6.99
CA GLU A 184 -13.27 -5.29 -8.08
C GLU A 184 -12.09 -6.17 -7.64
N LEU A 185 -12.21 -7.47 -7.92
CA LEU A 185 -11.14 -8.44 -7.66
C LEU A 185 -10.10 -8.39 -8.77
N LEU A 186 -8.86 -8.10 -8.39
CA LEU A 186 -7.67 -8.20 -9.24
C LEU A 186 -6.85 -9.41 -8.79
N VAL A 187 -6.23 -10.11 -9.74
CA VAL A 187 -5.38 -11.27 -9.49
C VAL A 187 -4.09 -11.23 -10.29
N LYS A 188 -3.04 -11.86 -9.76
CA LYS A 188 -1.77 -12.05 -10.44
C LYS A 188 -1.23 -13.43 -10.10
N GLU A 189 -0.81 -14.20 -11.11
CA GLU A 189 -0.01 -15.41 -10.93
C GLU A 189 1.40 -15.03 -10.47
N LEU A 190 1.92 -15.75 -9.46
CA LEU A 190 3.21 -15.47 -8.81
C LEU A 190 4.32 -16.35 -9.33
#